data_c419b0ee6b198d7adfe8e91a57013af2
#
_entry.id   c419b0ee6b198d7adfe8e91a57013af2
#
_cell.length_a   1.000
_cell.length_b   1.000
_cell.length_c   1.000
_cell.angle_alpha   90.00
_cell.angle_beta   90.00
_cell.angle_gamma   90.00
#
_symmetry.space_group_name_H-M   'P 1'
#
loop_
_entity.id
_entity.type
_entity.pdbx_description
1 polymer ?
#
loop_
_entity_poly.entity_id
_entity_poly.type
_entity_poly.pdbx_seq_one_letter_code
_entity_poly.pdbx_strand_id
1 'polypeptide(L)'
;MEEKIDFIHIKNEKIFTVFHIPDTTDVKKAFVFIHPFAEEKLWSHRVYVSFARELASQGYYVARFDFRGHGDSDGDFVDSTFEKHIQDIDGVINHLKVKYQINDISLFGLRLGASLATAYASSKDEITNLILWDQVLNGERYMQEILRSNLAAQMALKGKVEITRDDLVEQMKSGSPINIEGYLLTYNYYNQLSGLDLLRLDHRKSINCLINQIVRNPKQPQNKAYAEFIEKFSVKSELVKSHEEQFWKEIKTFYQSADNLNSSTLSWMHDLK
;
A
#
# COMPACT_ATOMS: atom_id res chain seq x y z
N MET A 1 17.30 16.34 -7.62
CA MET A 1 16.47 15.13 -7.76
C MET A 1 15.89 15.06 -9.16
N GLU A 2 16.00 13.90 -9.83
CA GLU A 2 15.43 13.62 -11.14
C GLU A 2 14.20 12.70 -10.98
N GLU A 3 13.12 12.96 -11.71
CA GLU A 3 12.00 12.04 -11.86
C GLU A 3 12.10 11.36 -13.23
N LYS A 4 12.27 10.04 -13.22
CA LYS A 4 12.42 9.23 -14.43
C LYS A 4 11.28 8.24 -14.55
N ILE A 5 10.53 8.34 -15.64
CA ILE A 5 9.51 7.36 -16.02
C ILE A 5 10.19 6.19 -16.74
N ASP A 6 9.81 4.97 -16.38
CA ASP A 6 10.27 3.75 -17.03
C ASP A 6 9.17 2.68 -17.02
N PHE A 7 9.27 1.71 -17.93
CA PHE A 7 8.42 0.54 -17.97
C PHE A 7 9.25 -0.71 -17.63
N ILE A 8 8.94 -1.32 -16.51
CA ILE A 8 9.57 -2.58 -16.09
C ILE A 8 8.82 -3.73 -16.74
N HIS A 9 9.55 -4.64 -17.41
CA HIS A 9 8.95 -5.83 -18.01
C HIS A 9 8.90 -6.98 -17.00
N ILE A 10 7.69 -7.48 -16.74
CA ILE A 10 7.47 -8.70 -15.96
C ILE A 10 6.78 -9.70 -16.89
N LYS A 11 7.51 -10.74 -17.30
CA LYS A 11 7.07 -11.64 -18.39
C LYS A 11 6.80 -10.81 -19.65
N ASN A 12 5.55 -10.81 -20.12
CA ASN A 12 5.13 -10.11 -21.33
C ASN A 12 4.36 -8.80 -21.06
N GLU A 13 4.25 -8.39 -19.81
CA GLU A 13 3.49 -7.21 -19.39
C GLU A 13 4.42 -6.14 -18.85
N LYS A 14 4.05 -4.89 -19.04
CA LYS A 14 4.81 -3.71 -18.61
C LYS A 14 4.20 -3.12 -17.34
N ILE A 15 5.06 -2.80 -16.40
CA ILE A 15 4.72 -2.05 -15.19
C ILE A 15 5.21 -0.62 -15.33
N PHE A 16 4.28 0.32 -15.28
CA PHE A 16 4.59 1.74 -15.22
C PHE A 16 5.25 2.07 -13.88
N THR A 17 6.43 2.69 -13.93
CA THR A 17 7.19 3.05 -12.73
C THR A 17 7.77 4.45 -12.86
N VAL A 18 7.68 5.22 -11.78
CA VAL A 18 8.34 6.52 -11.64
C VAL A 18 9.45 6.37 -10.60
N PHE A 19 10.68 6.54 -11.04
CA PHE A 19 11.86 6.58 -10.18
C PHE A 19 12.16 8.04 -9.79
N HIS A 20 12.24 8.29 -8.49
CA HIS A 20 12.78 9.52 -7.93
C HIS A 20 14.24 9.25 -7.58
N ILE A 21 15.14 9.84 -8.35
CA ILE A 21 16.58 9.63 -8.26
C ILE A 21 17.19 10.82 -7.51
N PRO A 22 17.89 10.59 -6.38
CA PRO A 22 18.52 11.68 -5.64
C PRO A 22 19.70 12.29 -6.41
N ASP A 23 20.05 13.54 -6.11
CA ASP A 23 21.21 14.20 -6.70
C ASP A 23 22.56 13.61 -6.24
N THR A 24 22.58 13.02 -5.02
CA THR A 24 23.74 12.34 -4.46
C THR A 24 23.60 10.83 -4.65
N THR A 25 24.62 10.18 -5.20
CA THR A 25 24.63 8.72 -5.45
C THR A 25 25.31 7.92 -4.34
N ASP A 26 25.73 8.56 -3.27
CA ASP A 26 26.52 7.92 -2.20
C ASP A 26 25.69 6.96 -1.33
N VAL A 27 24.37 7.21 -1.21
CA VAL A 27 23.45 6.38 -0.44
C VAL A 27 22.72 5.43 -1.38
N LYS A 28 23.12 4.16 -1.41
CA LYS A 28 22.46 3.12 -2.21
C LYS A 28 21.34 2.45 -1.43
N LYS A 29 20.35 3.24 -1.00
CA LYS A 29 19.13 2.79 -0.32
C LYS A 29 17.91 3.17 -1.13
N ALA A 30 16.96 2.27 -1.26
CA ALA A 30 15.72 2.56 -1.99
C ALA A 30 14.47 2.27 -1.18
N PHE A 31 13.43 3.02 -1.49
CA PHE A 31 12.06 2.77 -1.09
C PHE A 31 11.25 2.28 -2.28
N VAL A 32 10.49 1.21 -2.09
CA VAL A 32 9.45 0.77 -3.01
C VAL A 32 8.09 1.13 -2.42
N PHE A 33 7.36 2.00 -3.11
CA PHE A 33 6.07 2.51 -2.70
C PHE A 33 4.95 1.64 -3.27
N ILE A 34 4.25 0.97 -2.39
CA ILE A 34 3.16 0.04 -2.70
C ILE A 34 1.83 0.75 -2.45
N HIS A 35 1.10 1.04 -3.52
CA HIS A 35 -0.13 1.83 -3.45
C HIS A 35 -1.30 1.04 -2.83
N PRO A 36 -2.30 1.74 -2.23
CA PRO A 36 -3.50 1.11 -1.72
C PRO A 36 -4.46 0.67 -2.82
N PHE A 37 -5.61 0.10 -2.44
CA PHE A 37 -6.58 -0.52 -3.33
C PHE A 37 -7.46 0.51 -4.04
N ALA A 38 -7.75 0.27 -5.32
CA ALA A 38 -8.77 0.96 -6.11
C ALA A 38 -8.73 2.52 -5.94
N GLU A 39 -9.84 3.14 -5.58
CA GLU A 39 -9.95 4.60 -5.39
C GLU A 39 -9.07 5.14 -4.26
N GLU A 40 -8.72 4.34 -3.25
CA GLU A 40 -7.77 4.76 -2.22
C GLU A 40 -6.42 5.18 -2.84
N LYS A 41 -6.00 4.52 -3.96
CA LYS A 41 -4.81 4.92 -4.73
C LYS A 41 -4.96 6.32 -5.32
N LEU A 42 -6.10 6.60 -5.93
CA LEU A 42 -6.37 7.90 -6.57
C LEU A 42 -6.33 9.03 -5.56
N TRP A 43 -7.07 8.88 -4.44
CA TRP A 43 -7.14 9.88 -3.39
C TRP A 43 -5.81 10.13 -2.68
N SER A 44 -4.99 9.09 -2.47
CA SER A 44 -3.68 9.20 -1.83
C SER A 44 -2.53 9.60 -2.76
N HIS A 45 -2.76 9.65 -4.08
CA HIS A 45 -1.71 9.85 -5.09
C HIS A 45 -0.81 11.05 -4.79
N ARG A 46 -1.40 12.20 -4.46
CA ARG A 46 -0.62 13.43 -4.22
C ARG A 46 0.30 13.32 -3.00
N VAL A 47 -0.18 12.69 -1.93
CA VAL A 47 0.62 12.43 -0.72
C VAL A 47 1.80 11.52 -1.05
N TYR A 48 1.57 10.45 -1.84
CA TYR A 48 2.63 9.56 -2.31
C TYR A 48 3.71 10.29 -3.11
N VAL A 49 3.29 11.16 -4.05
CA VAL A 49 4.23 11.96 -4.85
C VAL A 49 5.05 12.89 -3.96
N SER A 50 4.39 13.62 -3.05
CA SER A 50 5.06 14.58 -2.17
C SER A 50 6.06 13.89 -1.25
N PHE A 51 5.68 12.76 -0.64
CA PHE A 51 6.57 12.02 0.24
C PHE A 51 7.74 11.36 -0.52
N ALA A 52 7.50 10.84 -1.73
CA ALA A 52 8.57 10.30 -2.56
C ALA A 52 9.62 11.36 -2.92
N ARG A 53 9.18 12.58 -3.24
CA ARG A 53 10.06 13.73 -3.50
C ARG A 53 10.87 14.13 -2.29
N GLU A 54 10.23 14.12 -1.12
CA GLU A 54 10.90 14.44 0.14
C GLU A 54 11.99 13.43 0.47
N LEU A 55 11.71 12.13 0.36
CA LEU A 55 12.73 11.08 0.54
C LEU A 55 13.88 11.20 -0.46
N ALA A 56 13.57 11.47 -1.73
CA ALA A 56 14.60 11.64 -2.76
C ALA A 56 15.47 12.88 -2.49
N SER A 57 14.92 13.95 -1.95
CA SER A 57 15.71 15.12 -1.53
C SER A 57 16.67 14.83 -0.38
N GLN A 58 16.40 13.79 0.41
CA GLN A 58 17.25 13.29 1.49
C GLN A 58 18.25 12.21 1.05
N GLY A 59 18.35 11.94 -0.24
CA GLY A 59 19.34 11.01 -0.80
C GLY A 59 18.84 9.57 -1.00
N TYR A 60 17.54 9.29 -0.81
CA TYR A 60 16.99 7.96 -1.06
C TYR A 60 16.46 7.82 -2.49
N TYR A 61 16.72 6.67 -3.11
CA TYR A 61 15.98 6.30 -4.32
C TYR A 61 14.55 5.94 -3.94
N VAL A 62 13.56 6.34 -4.74
CA VAL A 62 12.17 5.93 -4.53
C VAL A 62 11.58 5.42 -5.84
N ALA A 63 11.05 4.21 -5.83
CA ALA A 63 10.27 3.65 -6.92
C ALA A 63 8.78 3.67 -6.56
N ARG A 64 7.98 4.46 -7.28
CA ARG A 64 6.51 4.39 -7.27
C ARG A 64 6.07 3.70 -8.55
N PHE A 65 5.20 2.72 -8.44
CA PHE A 65 4.75 1.95 -9.60
C PHE A 65 3.24 1.71 -9.53
N ASP A 66 2.67 1.35 -10.65
CA ASP A 66 1.31 0.87 -10.76
C ASP A 66 1.31 -0.65 -10.91
N PHE A 67 0.52 -1.36 -10.12
CA PHE A 67 0.34 -2.79 -10.32
C PHE A 67 -0.23 -3.08 -11.70
N ARG A 68 0.02 -4.28 -12.25
CA ARG A 68 -0.68 -4.73 -13.47
C ARG A 68 -2.19 -4.63 -13.28
N GLY A 69 -2.87 -4.14 -14.31
CA GLY A 69 -4.30 -3.83 -14.27
C GLY A 69 -4.67 -2.54 -13.52
N HIS A 70 -3.68 -1.70 -13.18
CA HIS A 70 -3.89 -0.41 -12.52
C HIS A 70 -3.16 0.70 -13.29
N GLY A 71 -3.76 1.89 -13.32
CA GLY A 71 -3.14 3.11 -13.84
C GLY A 71 -2.61 2.94 -15.26
N ASP A 72 -1.30 3.19 -15.43
CA ASP A 72 -0.62 3.16 -16.73
C ASP A 72 0.16 1.83 -16.98
N SER A 73 -0.01 0.83 -16.11
CA SER A 73 0.53 -0.53 -16.31
C SER A 73 -0.36 -1.36 -17.21
N ASP A 74 0.24 -2.35 -17.90
CA ASP A 74 -0.50 -3.30 -18.76
C ASP A 74 -1.49 -4.16 -17.94
N GLY A 75 -2.47 -4.75 -18.65
CA GLY A 75 -3.50 -5.64 -18.10
C GLY A 75 -4.76 -4.91 -17.65
N ASP A 76 -5.75 -5.69 -17.24
CA ASP A 76 -7.02 -5.19 -16.75
C ASP A 76 -7.19 -5.50 -15.25
N PHE A 77 -7.87 -4.61 -14.52
CA PHE A 77 -8.11 -4.79 -13.08
C PHE A 77 -8.85 -6.11 -12.77
N VAL A 78 -9.70 -6.56 -13.66
CA VAL A 78 -10.44 -7.84 -13.54
C VAL A 78 -9.52 -9.07 -13.44
N ASP A 79 -8.29 -8.95 -13.95
CA ASP A 79 -7.26 -10.00 -13.90
C ASP A 79 -6.33 -9.89 -12.68
N SER A 80 -6.59 -8.94 -11.79
CA SER A 80 -5.80 -8.74 -10.57
C SER A 80 -5.92 -9.92 -9.62
N THR A 81 -4.78 -10.31 -9.05
CA THR A 81 -4.69 -11.32 -7.98
C THR A 81 -3.64 -10.89 -6.96
N PHE A 82 -3.73 -11.45 -5.77
CA PHE A 82 -2.72 -11.24 -4.74
C PHE A 82 -1.32 -11.67 -5.23
N GLU A 83 -1.23 -12.81 -5.90
CA GLU A 83 0.04 -13.33 -6.42
C GLU A 83 0.64 -12.44 -7.50
N LYS A 84 -0.18 -11.85 -8.38
CA LYS A 84 0.30 -10.87 -9.37
C LYS A 84 0.91 -9.65 -8.68
N HIS A 85 0.28 -9.13 -7.63
CA HIS A 85 0.82 -8.00 -6.88
C HIS A 85 2.15 -8.31 -6.21
N ILE A 86 2.31 -9.51 -5.63
CA ILE A 86 3.58 -9.96 -5.06
C ILE A 86 4.66 -10.08 -6.15
N GLN A 87 4.31 -10.58 -7.36
CA GLN A 87 5.24 -10.63 -8.50
C GLN A 87 5.64 -9.23 -8.98
N ASP A 88 4.72 -8.28 -8.96
CA ASP A 88 4.98 -6.90 -9.38
C ASP A 88 5.96 -6.21 -8.42
N ILE A 89 5.77 -6.38 -7.12
CA ILE A 89 6.70 -5.90 -6.09
C ILE A 89 8.09 -6.52 -6.31
N ASP A 90 8.16 -7.84 -6.52
CA ASP A 90 9.40 -8.56 -6.78
C ASP A 90 10.12 -8.02 -8.03
N GLY A 91 9.37 -7.77 -9.11
CA GLY A 91 9.90 -7.21 -10.35
C GLY A 91 10.50 -5.82 -10.18
N VAL A 92 9.84 -4.93 -9.43
CA VAL A 92 10.34 -3.58 -9.14
C VAL A 92 11.61 -3.65 -8.30
N ILE A 93 11.64 -4.50 -7.28
CA ILE A 93 12.83 -4.71 -6.42
C ILE A 93 13.99 -5.25 -7.24
N ASN A 94 13.77 -6.27 -8.07
CA ASN A 94 14.79 -6.82 -8.94
C ASN A 94 15.34 -5.79 -9.93
N HIS A 95 14.48 -4.92 -10.46
CA HIS A 95 14.91 -3.83 -11.32
C HIS A 95 15.85 -2.83 -10.59
N LEU A 96 15.51 -2.45 -9.35
CA LEU A 96 16.38 -1.61 -8.52
C LEU A 96 17.74 -2.25 -8.28
N LYS A 97 17.78 -3.56 -7.99
CA LYS A 97 19.01 -4.30 -7.77
C LYS A 97 19.88 -4.38 -9.04
N VAL A 98 19.28 -4.74 -10.16
CA VAL A 98 20.02 -4.96 -11.40
C VAL A 98 20.46 -3.66 -12.06
N LYS A 99 19.55 -2.70 -12.21
CA LYS A 99 19.79 -1.48 -12.96
C LYS A 99 20.53 -0.41 -12.14
N TYR A 100 20.14 -0.25 -10.86
CA TYR A 100 20.70 0.79 -10.00
C TYR A 100 21.71 0.26 -8.98
N GLN A 101 21.91 -1.07 -8.91
CA GLN A 101 22.81 -1.76 -7.97
C GLN A 101 22.50 -1.42 -6.50
N ILE A 102 21.19 -1.35 -6.16
CA ILE A 102 20.71 -1.04 -4.82
C ILE A 102 20.21 -2.33 -4.18
N ASN A 103 20.81 -2.70 -3.03
CA ASN A 103 20.44 -3.91 -2.28
C ASN A 103 19.77 -3.61 -0.94
N ASP A 104 19.90 -2.39 -0.41
CA ASP A 104 19.22 -1.95 0.81
C ASP A 104 17.84 -1.41 0.43
N ILE A 105 16.82 -2.27 0.58
CA ILE A 105 15.45 -2.01 0.14
C ILE A 105 14.52 -1.88 1.34
N SER A 106 13.80 -0.77 1.39
CA SER A 106 12.71 -0.51 2.32
C SER A 106 11.38 -0.53 1.57
N LEU A 107 10.34 -1.09 2.18
CA LEU A 107 8.98 -1.05 1.64
C LEU A 107 8.14 -0.04 2.38
N PHE A 108 7.40 0.73 1.63
CA PHE A 108 6.42 1.69 2.13
C PHE A 108 5.04 1.38 1.56
N GLY A 109 4.02 1.44 2.40
CA GLY A 109 2.65 1.26 1.95
C GLY A 109 1.63 1.92 2.86
N LEU A 110 0.46 2.17 2.28
CA LEU A 110 -0.74 2.68 2.93
C LEU A 110 -1.86 1.66 2.79
N ARG A 111 -2.64 1.42 3.85
CA ARG A 111 -3.81 0.54 3.84
C ARG A 111 -3.46 -0.87 3.31
N LEU A 112 -4.13 -1.33 2.24
CA LEU A 112 -3.82 -2.62 1.61
C LEU A 112 -2.39 -2.67 1.05
N GLY A 113 -1.84 -1.57 0.55
CA GLY A 113 -0.46 -1.48 0.11
C GLY A 113 0.54 -1.81 1.23
N ALA A 114 0.28 -1.36 2.46
CA ALA A 114 1.06 -1.73 3.63
C ALA A 114 0.95 -3.23 3.96
N SER A 115 -0.22 -3.82 3.75
CA SER A 115 -0.43 -5.25 3.96
C SER A 115 0.30 -6.10 2.93
N LEU A 116 0.30 -5.69 1.67
CA LEU A 116 1.07 -6.33 0.59
C LEU A 116 2.58 -6.23 0.85
N ALA A 117 3.06 -5.06 1.32
CA ALA A 117 4.45 -4.88 1.74
C ALA A 117 4.85 -5.88 2.82
N THR A 118 4.01 -6.02 3.85
CA THR A 118 4.23 -6.98 4.94
C THR A 118 4.23 -8.42 4.46
N ALA A 119 3.25 -8.80 3.64
CA ALA A 119 3.13 -10.14 3.11
C ALA A 119 4.35 -10.51 2.22
N TYR A 120 4.81 -9.56 1.40
CA TYR A 120 6.03 -9.74 0.62
C TYR A 120 7.25 -9.94 1.53
N ALA A 121 7.46 -9.04 2.49
CA ALA A 121 8.60 -9.06 3.38
C ALA A 121 8.64 -10.31 4.29
N SER A 122 7.49 -10.90 4.62
CA SER A 122 7.44 -12.13 5.42
C SER A 122 8.11 -13.34 4.73
N SER A 123 8.20 -13.31 3.41
CA SER A 123 8.79 -14.38 2.60
C SER A 123 10.17 -14.06 2.02
N LYS A 124 10.71 -12.85 2.25
CA LYS A 124 11.95 -12.34 1.63
C LYS A 124 12.94 -11.81 2.67
N ASP A 125 14.21 -12.18 2.54
CA ASP A 125 15.28 -11.75 3.47
C ASP A 125 15.88 -10.39 3.15
N GLU A 126 15.60 -9.86 2.00
CA GLU A 126 16.25 -8.68 1.42
C GLU A 126 15.66 -7.34 1.86
N ILE A 127 14.53 -7.38 2.58
CA ILE A 127 13.86 -6.16 3.06
C ILE A 127 14.40 -5.79 4.43
N THR A 128 14.88 -4.56 4.52
CA THR A 128 15.48 -4.05 5.76
C THR A 128 14.49 -3.30 6.64
N ASN A 129 13.57 -2.56 6.02
CA ASN A 129 12.59 -1.74 6.74
C ASN A 129 11.19 -1.85 6.14
N LEU A 130 10.19 -1.83 7.01
CA LEU A 130 8.77 -1.70 6.67
C LEU A 130 8.22 -0.39 7.24
N ILE A 131 7.64 0.44 6.41
CA ILE A 131 6.93 1.66 6.80
C ILE A 131 5.45 1.49 6.41
N LEU A 132 4.60 1.36 7.40
CA LEU A 132 3.22 0.90 7.27
C LEU A 132 2.26 1.98 7.78
N TRP A 133 1.63 2.70 6.86
CA TRP A 133 0.64 3.72 7.18
C TRP A 133 -0.75 3.11 7.21
N ASP A 134 -1.42 3.17 8.35
CA ASP A 134 -2.79 2.70 8.62
C ASP A 134 -3.11 1.33 7.99
N GLN A 135 -2.23 0.37 8.23
CA GLN A 135 -2.22 -0.96 7.64
C GLN A 135 -3.52 -1.73 7.86
N VAL A 136 -3.94 -2.48 6.85
CA VAL A 136 -5.01 -3.47 6.95
C VAL A 136 -4.46 -4.77 7.53
N LEU A 137 -4.82 -5.11 8.78
CA LEU A 137 -4.38 -6.35 9.42
C LEU A 137 -5.26 -7.57 9.08
N ASN A 138 -6.54 -7.32 8.81
CA ASN A 138 -7.52 -8.36 8.51
C ASN A 138 -8.26 -8.06 7.21
N GLY A 139 -8.01 -8.87 6.20
CA GLY A 139 -8.54 -8.70 4.85
C GLY A 139 -10.04 -8.90 4.76
N GLU A 140 -10.62 -9.85 5.51
CA GLU A 140 -12.06 -10.07 5.52
C GLU A 140 -12.80 -8.81 5.97
N ARG A 141 -12.38 -8.24 7.09
CA ARG A 141 -12.96 -6.99 7.61
C ARG A 141 -12.82 -5.84 6.61
N TYR A 142 -11.67 -5.75 5.95
CA TYR A 142 -11.41 -4.74 4.95
C TYR A 142 -12.32 -4.91 3.72
N MET A 143 -12.45 -6.11 3.19
CA MET A 143 -13.34 -6.36 2.05
C MET A 143 -14.80 -6.11 2.40
N GLN A 144 -15.22 -6.37 3.65
CA GLN A 144 -16.54 -5.96 4.13
C GLN A 144 -16.72 -4.44 4.21
N GLU A 145 -15.65 -3.69 4.50
CA GLU A 145 -15.66 -2.20 4.43
C GLU A 145 -15.85 -1.74 2.97
N ILE A 146 -15.12 -2.33 2.03
CA ILE A 146 -15.23 -2.02 0.59
C ILE A 146 -16.64 -2.33 0.05
N LEU A 147 -17.23 -3.48 0.39
CA LEU A 147 -18.60 -3.78 -0.02
C LEU A 147 -19.64 -2.82 0.57
N ARG A 148 -19.39 -2.30 1.78
CA ARG A 148 -20.28 -1.27 2.38
C ARG A 148 -20.22 0.06 1.61
N SER A 149 -19.07 0.45 1.08
CA SER A 149 -19.00 1.67 0.24
C SER A 149 -19.89 1.55 -0.99
N ASN A 150 -19.93 0.37 -1.62
CA ASN A 150 -20.84 0.08 -2.73
C ASN A 150 -22.32 0.28 -2.34
N LEU A 151 -22.73 -0.24 -1.17
CA LEU A 151 -24.09 -0.06 -0.69
C LEU A 151 -24.44 1.42 -0.41
N ALA A 152 -23.48 2.18 0.14
CA ALA A 152 -23.63 3.62 0.35
C ALA A 152 -23.81 4.37 -0.98
N ALA A 153 -23.05 3.98 -2.02
CA ALA A 153 -23.21 4.54 -3.36
C ALA A 153 -24.59 4.23 -3.95
N GLN A 154 -25.12 3.00 -3.78
CA GLN A 154 -26.47 2.65 -4.20
C GLN A 154 -27.52 3.55 -3.49
N MET A 155 -27.40 3.73 -2.18
CA MET A 155 -28.29 4.60 -1.40
C MET A 155 -28.24 6.04 -1.90
N ALA A 156 -27.06 6.57 -2.17
CA ALA A 156 -26.89 7.94 -2.68
C ALA A 156 -27.48 8.14 -4.08
N LEU A 157 -27.33 7.15 -4.98
CA LEU A 157 -27.77 7.26 -6.37
C LEU A 157 -29.25 6.91 -6.56
N LYS A 158 -29.78 5.90 -5.83
CA LYS A 158 -31.12 5.33 -6.04
C LYS A 158 -32.09 5.57 -4.90
N GLY A 159 -31.61 6.14 -3.78
CA GLY A 159 -32.41 6.34 -2.57
C GLY A 159 -32.75 5.05 -1.80
N LYS A 160 -32.27 3.89 -2.25
CA LYS A 160 -32.48 2.59 -1.61
C LYS A 160 -31.31 1.64 -1.91
N VAL A 161 -31.11 0.64 -1.04
CA VAL A 161 -30.22 -0.47 -1.29
C VAL A 161 -31.03 -1.57 -2.00
N GLU A 162 -30.67 -1.89 -3.23
CA GLU A 162 -31.35 -2.92 -4.05
C GLU A 162 -30.60 -4.26 -3.96
N ILE A 163 -29.28 -4.22 -3.81
CA ILE A 163 -28.40 -5.40 -3.79
C ILE A 163 -27.65 -5.39 -2.46
N THR A 164 -27.79 -6.45 -1.68
CA THR A 164 -27.12 -6.60 -0.39
C THR A 164 -25.65 -7.03 -0.55
N ARG A 165 -24.87 -7.01 0.53
CA ARG A 165 -23.47 -7.52 0.48
C ARG A 165 -23.42 -9.00 0.11
N ASP A 166 -24.35 -9.80 0.62
CA ASP A 166 -24.39 -11.23 0.35
C ASP A 166 -24.73 -11.48 -1.13
N ASP A 167 -25.65 -10.70 -1.70
CA ASP A 167 -25.96 -10.75 -3.14
C ASP A 167 -24.74 -10.40 -4.00
N LEU A 168 -23.95 -9.37 -3.60
CA LEU A 168 -22.71 -9.01 -4.30
C LEU A 168 -21.68 -10.16 -4.26
N VAL A 169 -21.55 -10.83 -3.13
CA VAL A 169 -20.63 -11.98 -2.99
C VAL A 169 -21.14 -13.16 -3.85
N GLU A 170 -22.43 -13.47 -3.82
CA GLU A 170 -23.01 -14.54 -4.66
C GLU A 170 -22.92 -14.22 -6.17
N GLN A 171 -23.08 -12.95 -6.56
CA GLN A 171 -22.82 -12.52 -7.93
C GLN A 171 -21.37 -12.83 -8.35
N MET A 172 -20.39 -12.47 -7.53
CA MET A 172 -18.98 -12.79 -7.82
C MET A 172 -18.74 -14.30 -7.88
N LYS A 173 -19.32 -15.09 -6.96
CA LYS A 173 -19.21 -16.57 -6.97
C LYS A 173 -19.80 -17.20 -8.23
N SER A 174 -20.85 -16.61 -8.78
CA SER A 174 -21.44 -17.07 -10.05
C SER A 174 -20.59 -16.74 -11.28
N GLY A 175 -19.42 -16.09 -11.10
CA GLY A 175 -18.50 -15.72 -12.17
C GLY A 175 -18.71 -14.31 -12.72
N SER A 176 -19.66 -13.53 -12.17
CA SER A 176 -19.92 -12.17 -12.60
C SER A 176 -19.21 -11.17 -11.67
N PRO A 177 -18.19 -10.44 -12.15
CA PRO A 177 -17.51 -9.46 -11.30
C PRO A 177 -18.46 -8.33 -10.88
N ILE A 178 -18.19 -7.71 -9.76
CA ILE A 178 -18.93 -6.54 -9.27
C ILE A 178 -18.14 -5.26 -9.51
N ASN A 179 -18.84 -4.17 -9.75
CA ASN A 179 -18.22 -2.86 -9.88
C ASN A 179 -18.07 -2.22 -8.49
N ILE A 180 -16.83 -1.91 -8.12
CA ILE A 180 -16.47 -1.12 -6.93
C ILE A 180 -15.84 0.17 -7.42
N GLU A 181 -16.57 1.27 -7.40
CA GLU A 181 -16.07 2.60 -7.75
C GLU A 181 -15.34 2.66 -9.11
N GLY A 182 -15.79 1.88 -10.09
CA GLY A 182 -15.20 1.77 -11.44
C GLY A 182 -14.29 0.55 -11.64
N TYR A 183 -13.93 -0.17 -10.60
CA TYR A 183 -13.07 -1.36 -10.67
C TYR A 183 -13.89 -2.64 -10.64
N LEU A 184 -13.62 -3.57 -11.57
CA LEU A 184 -14.33 -4.85 -11.66
C LEU A 184 -13.68 -5.90 -10.75
N LEU A 185 -14.24 -6.07 -9.55
CA LEU A 185 -13.75 -7.03 -8.56
C LEU A 185 -14.28 -8.43 -8.83
N THR A 186 -13.38 -9.39 -9.02
CA THR A 186 -13.72 -10.82 -9.19
C THR A 186 -13.79 -11.55 -7.86
N TYR A 187 -14.48 -12.72 -7.82
CA TYR A 187 -14.51 -13.56 -6.62
C TYR A 187 -13.11 -14.06 -6.22
N ASN A 188 -12.28 -14.44 -7.19
CA ASN A 188 -10.93 -14.91 -6.91
C ASN A 188 -10.11 -13.86 -6.14
N TYR A 189 -10.09 -12.63 -6.64
CA TYR A 189 -9.34 -11.56 -5.99
C TYR A 189 -9.95 -11.16 -4.63
N TYR A 190 -11.28 -11.03 -4.55
CA TYR A 190 -12.01 -10.82 -3.29
C TYR A 190 -11.66 -11.88 -2.25
N ASN A 191 -11.68 -13.17 -2.63
CA ASN A 191 -11.42 -14.28 -1.72
C ASN A 191 -9.96 -14.29 -1.23
N GLN A 192 -9.00 -14.01 -2.11
CA GLN A 192 -7.58 -13.91 -1.75
C GLN A 192 -7.33 -12.78 -0.76
N LEU A 193 -7.90 -11.59 -1.01
CA LEU A 193 -7.77 -10.45 -0.12
C LEU A 193 -8.49 -10.71 1.21
N SER A 194 -9.68 -11.31 1.19
CA SER A 194 -10.42 -11.67 2.41
C SER A 194 -9.68 -12.69 3.27
N GLY A 195 -8.91 -13.58 2.64
CA GLY A 195 -8.08 -14.57 3.34
C GLY A 195 -6.83 -14.01 4.03
N LEU A 196 -6.50 -12.74 3.79
CA LEU A 196 -5.31 -12.12 4.38
C LEU A 196 -5.53 -11.83 5.87
N ASP A 197 -4.74 -12.48 6.72
CA ASP A 197 -4.70 -12.23 8.16
C ASP A 197 -3.25 -12.07 8.61
N LEU A 198 -2.81 -10.82 8.77
CA LEU A 198 -1.43 -10.51 9.09
C LEU A 198 -1.05 -10.89 10.54
N LEU A 199 -2.03 -10.99 11.43
CA LEU A 199 -1.76 -11.47 12.78
C LEU A 199 -1.36 -12.95 12.82
N ARG A 200 -1.72 -13.71 11.78
CA ARG A 200 -1.39 -15.15 11.65
C ARG A 200 -0.15 -15.41 10.80
N LEU A 201 0.32 -14.39 10.04
CA LEU A 201 1.55 -14.56 9.27
C LEU A 201 2.75 -14.72 10.22
N ASP A 202 3.67 -15.59 9.81
CA ASP A 202 4.96 -15.72 10.47
C ASP A 202 5.87 -14.59 9.98
N HIS A 203 6.17 -13.64 10.86
CA HIS A 203 6.97 -12.46 10.52
C HIS A 203 8.44 -12.70 10.88
N ARG A 204 9.33 -12.26 9.99
CA ARG A 204 10.76 -12.28 10.24
C ARG A 204 11.13 -11.21 11.26
N LYS A 205 11.72 -11.65 12.35
CA LYS A 205 12.10 -10.77 13.46
C LYS A 205 13.21 -9.76 13.13
N SER A 206 13.93 -9.92 12.01
CA SER A 206 15.10 -9.08 11.65
C SER A 206 14.78 -7.81 10.85
N ILE A 207 13.50 -7.50 10.61
CA ILE A 207 13.06 -6.33 9.87
C ILE A 207 12.70 -5.22 10.84
N ASN A 208 13.20 -3.99 10.62
CA ASN A 208 12.71 -2.80 11.33
C ASN A 208 11.31 -2.44 10.84
N CYS A 209 10.41 -2.08 11.74
CA CYS A 209 9.02 -1.81 11.38
C CYS A 209 8.49 -0.56 12.04
N LEU A 210 8.01 0.38 11.22
CA LEU A 210 7.24 1.52 11.69
C LEU A 210 5.77 1.34 11.30
N ILE A 211 4.88 1.37 12.27
CA ILE A 211 3.43 1.48 12.03
C ILE A 211 2.98 2.88 12.41
N ASN A 212 2.44 3.62 11.46
CA ASN A 212 1.75 4.87 11.71
C ASN A 212 0.24 4.62 11.72
N GLN A 213 -0.35 4.65 12.90
CA GLN A 213 -1.81 4.69 13.05
C GLN A 213 -2.30 6.10 12.77
N ILE A 214 -3.08 6.27 11.73
CA ILE A 214 -3.66 7.56 11.36
C ILE A 214 -4.93 7.81 12.16
N VAL A 215 -4.97 8.92 12.88
CA VAL A 215 -6.09 9.28 13.75
C VAL A 215 -6.58 10.69 13.45
N ARG A 216 -7.90 10.86 13.29
CA ARG A 216 -8.54 12.19 13.13
C ARG A 216 -8.70 12.93 14.47
N ASN A 217 -8.64 12.19 15.57
CA ASN A 217 -8.68 12.74 16.92
C ASN A 217 -7.45 12.27 17.70
N PRO A 218 -6.57 13.16 18.17
CA PRO A 218 -5.38 12.79 18.95
C PRO A 218 -5.71 12.01 20.23
N LYS A 219 -6.91 12.16 20.78
CA LYS A 219 -7.37 11.42 21.96
C LYS A 219 -7.81 9.99 21.67
N GLN A 220 -7.92 9.62 20.39
CA GLN A 220 -8.25 8.24 20.00
C GLN A 220 -7.22 7.28 20.59
N PRO A 221 -7.66 6.17 21.22
CA PRO A 221 -6.74 5.19 21.77
C PRO A 221 -5.91 4.52 20.67
N GLN A 222 -4.74 4.02 21.05
CA GLN A 222 -3.93 3.18 20.18
C GLN A 222 -4.68 1.89 19.83
N ASN A 223 -4.57 1.45 18.58
CA ASN A 223 -5.20 0.24 18.11
C ASN A 223 -4.49 -0.98 18.73
N LYS A 224 -5.22 -1.76 19.50
CA LYS A 224 -4.68 -2.95 20.18
C LYS A 224 -4.12 -3.99 19.21
N ALA A 225 -4.74 -4.15 18.05
CA ALA A 225 -4.25 -5.08 17.03
C ALA A 225 -2.91 -4.62 16.42
N TYR A 226 -2.69 -3.30 16.28
CA TYR A 226 -1.38 -2.80 15.89
C TYR A 226 -0.32 -2.99 16.98
N ALA A 227 -0.70 -2.81 18.24
CA ALA A 227 0.19 -3.06 19.36
C ALA A 227 0.60 -4.55 19.44
N GLU A 228 -0.33 -5.47 19.23
CA GLU A 228 -0.04 -6.91 19.13
C GLU A 228 0.82 -7.24 17.90
N PHE A 229 0.51 -6.62 16.76
CA PHE A 229 1.23 -6.88 15.53
C PHE A 229 2.69 -6.42 15.56
N ILE A 230 2.97 -5.24 16.14
CA ILE A 230 4.33 -4.68 16.20
C ILE A 230 5.27 -5.53 17.06
N GLU A 231 4.74 -6.26 18.06
CA GLU A 231 5.53 -7.15 18.92
C GLU A 231 6.15 -8.34 18.15
N LYS A 232 5.68 -8.61 16.95
CA LYS A 232 6.24 -9.66 16.08
C LYS A 232 7.58 -9.29 15.47
N PHE A 233 7.95 -8.02 15.51
CA PHE A 233 9.21 -7.50 14.99
C PHE A 233 10.19 -7.23 16.14
N SER A 234 11.45 -7.60 15.97
CA SER A 234 12.37 -7.69 17.13
C SER A 234 13.45 -6.63 17.18
N VAL A 235 13.62 -5.80 16.13
CA VAL A 235 14.75 -4.89 16.11
C VAL A 235 14.30 -3.48 16.51
N LYS A 236 14.24 -2.53 15.62
CA LYS A 236 13.66 -1.20 15.88
C LYS A 236 12.25 -1.16 15.34
N SER A 237 11.27 -1.45 16.21
CA SER A 237 9.87 -1.47 15.83
C SER A 237 9.08 -0.49 16.66
N GLU A 238 8.31 0.36 16.01
CA GLU A 238 7.59 1.44 16.66
C GLU A 238 6.17 1.57 16.12
N LEU A 239 5.21 1.80 17.02
CA LEU A 239 3.83 2.13 16.72
C LEU A 239 3.57 3.59 17.13
N VAL A 240 3.41 4.45 16.14
CA VAL A 240 3.17 5.89 16.31
C VAL A 240 1.73 6.23 15.94
N LYS A 241 1.12 7.19 16.62
CA LYS A 241 -0.13 7.82 16.21
C LYS A 241 0.17 9.13 15.52
N SER A 242 -0.30 9.28 14.28
CA SER A 242 -0.20 10.52 13.53
C SER A 242 -1.58 11.14 13.33
N HIS A 243 -1.70 12.42 13.70
CA HIS A 243 -2.94 13.17 13.53
C HIS A 243 -3.04 13.68 12.09
N GLU A 244 -3.83 13.00 11.27
CA GLU A 244 -4.07 13.33 9.87
C GLU A 244 -5.50 13.00 9.46
N GLU A 245 -5.98 13.64 8.40
CA GLU A 245 -7.21 13.20 7.75
C GLU A 245 -7.01 11.86 7.03
N GLN A 246 -8.11 11.15 6.81
CA GLN A 246 -8.10 9.91 6.02
C GLN A 246 -8.06 10.25 4.53
N PHE A 247 -6.94 10.78 4.06
CA PHE A 247 -6.74 11.31 2.70
C PHE A 247 -6.84 10.25 1.58
N TRP A 248 -6.96 8.99 1.90
CA TRP A 248 -7.26 7.91 0.95
C TRP A 248 -8.75 7.72 0.68
N LYS A 249 -9.60 8.58 1.24
CA LYS A 249 -11.05 8.66 1.00
C LYS A 249 -11.38 10.00 0.38
N GLU A 250 -12.57 10.10 -0.22
CA GLU A 250 -13.07 11.38 -0.66
C GLU A 250 -13.16 12.37 0.51
N ILE A 251 -12.42 13.47 0.42
CA ILE A 251 -12.40 14.54 1.40
C ILE A 251 -12.67 15.88 0.71
N LYS A 252 -13.34 16.81 1.43
CA LYS A 252 -13.68 18.11 0.87
C LYS A 252 -12.47 19.02 0.68
N THR A 253 -11.40 18.80 1.44
CA THR A 253 -10.18 19.61 1.41
C THR A 253 -9.15 18.91 0.56
N PHE A 254 -8.53 19.67 -0.37
CA PHE A 254 -7.44 19.13 -1.18
C PHE A 254 -6.21 18.85 -0.31
N TYR A 255 -5.77 17.61 -0.30
CA TYR A 255 -4.67 17.12 0.50
C TYR A 255 -3.40 16.96 -0.36
N GLN A 256 -2.38 17.77 -0.09
CA GLN A 256 -1.13 17.77 -0.88
C GLN A 256 -0.03 16.91 -0.26
N SER A 257 0.08 16.94 1.07
CA SER A 257 1.07 16.23 1.86
C SER A 257 0.45 15.79 3.18
N ALA A 258 1.06 14.83 3.83
CA ALA A 258 0.70 14.34 5.17
C ALA A 258 1.85 14.66 6.13
N ASP A 259 1.98 15.92 6.51
CA ASP A 259 3.19 16.45 7.14
C ASP A 259 3.52 15.77 8.48
N ASN A 260 2.51 15.41 9.27
CA ASN A 260 2.73 14.69 10.53
C ASN A 260 3.21 13.25 10.28
N LEU A 261 2.69 12.57 9.25
CA LEU A 261 3.14 11.24 8.84
C LEU A 261 4.56 11.28 8.27
N ASN A 262 4.82 12.25 7.39
CA ASN A 262 6.15 12.45 6.83
C ASN A 262 7.17 12.68 7.97
N SER A 263 6.89 13.63 8.85
CA SER A 263 7.79 13.98 9.96
C SER A 263 8.04 12.80 10.91
N SER A 264 7.00 12.05 11.29
CA SER A 264 7.16 10.87 12.16
C SER A 264 7.96 9.77 11.48
N THR A 265 7.73 9.55 10.18
CA THR A 265 8.46 8.55 9.40
C THR A 265 9.93 8.93 9.25
N LEU A 266 10.23 10.18 8.92
CA LEU A 266 11.60 10.67 8.77
C LEU A 266 12.37 10.67 10.09
N SER A 267 11.73 11.04 11.19
CA SER A 267 12.32 10.94 12.52
C SER A 267 12.71 9.51 12.86
N TRP A 268 11.82 8.55 12.67
CA TRP A 268 12.10 7.15 12.90
C TRP A 268 13.24 6.62 12.01
N MET A 269 13.28 7.01 10.73
CA MET A 269 14.35 6.64 9.81
C MET A 269 15.70 7.22 10.22
N HIS A 270 15.72 8.43 10.79
CA HIS A 270 16.94 9.06 11.29
C HIS A 270 17.53 8.27 12.47
N ASP A 271 16.68 7.72 13.33
CA ASP A 271 17.08 6.92 14.48
C ASP A 271 17.58 5.51 14.12
N LEU A 272 17.44 5.10 12.84
CA LEU A 272 18.01 3.86 12.30
C LEU A 272 19.47 3.99 11.86
N LYS A 273 19.97 5.22 11.74
CA LYS A 273 21.36 5.51 11.38
C LYS A 273 22.26 5.39 12.62
#